data_93f3b74136983ad1c96dadafffff7304
#
_entry.id   93f3b74136983ad1c96dadafffff7304
#
_cell.length_a   1.000
_cell.length_b   1.000
_cell.length_c   1.000
_cell.angle_alpha   90.00
_cell.angle_beta   90.00
_cell.angle_gamma   90.00
#
_symmetry.space_group_name_H-M   'P 1'
#
loop_
_entity.id
_entity.type
_entity.pdbx_description
1 polymer ?
#
loop_
_entity_poly.entity_id
_entity_poly.type
_entity_poly.pdbx_seq_one_letter_code
_entity_poly.pdbx_strand_id
1 'polypeptide(L)'
;MSNTVPPVKNMNAAANAAAMSAVERLATQPTSLIQYSSRGRVAVIGGIDAQDFAVRLSGSLSAQVILTQGAVEPGVPTIPLANRPIRIEGYLGNFNIVLGEAGRPNCESLQVDMILDLSEAPLLAMPLKPPGYLTSIAEEPYLTEVEQTLKDLTGTFEKPKYFSYDEAICAHGRAGIAGCSMCIDACPAEAISSLIESVEVDPHLCQGGGVCASVCPTGAIRYVYPTLTDTLHMLRTLLNSYAGAGGSNAVVAFVARAEADRLQSRPDNLLVVVVEELASTGMDVWLSALAYGANAVLLVDAGAMPDSVAGFIRQQVDTADSILQGLGYRHNATRIVDPESVALNCETASPLNLQKVAGFAGSTEKRRTLLQAIDHLYQQSSTASELIPLPAQSPFGRINVDANACTLCMGCTSVCPSKALSAGNEIPKLEFYEINCVQCGICAAACPEHAIQLEPRLVADAEQRRAMVVLHEEEPFCCIRCGKAFATRSIIDNMTKKLAGHHMFQSERAIQRLMMCEDCRVIDVVQDQDAMRTA
;
A
#
# COMPACT_ATOMS: atom_id res chain seq x y z
N MET A 1 15.76 -0.28 58.63
CA MET A 1 15.71 -0.96 57.32
C MET A 1 15.65 0.12 56.27
N SER A 2 16.80 0.43 55.64
CA SER A 2 16.86 1.44 54.62
C SER A 2 16.30 0.87 53.29
N ASN A 3 15.14 1.35 52.89
CA ASN A 3 14.61 1.10 51.55
C ASN A 3 15.46 1.88 50.55
N THR A 4 16.56 1.30 50.11
CA THR A 4 17.28 1.81 48.93
C THR A 4 16.46 1.43 47.69
N VAL A 5 15.77 2.42 47.12
CA VAL A 5 15.16 2.29 45.77
C VAL A 5 16.31 1.96 44.81
N PRO A 6 16.23 0.85 44.03
CA PRO A 6 17.27 0.50 43.07
C PRO A 6 17.46 1.63 42.03
N PRO A 7 18.66 1.86 41.50
CA PRO A 7 18.87 2.87 40.50
C PRO A 7 18.04 2.59 39.24
N VAL A 8 17.53 3.63 38.61
CA VAL A 8 16.58 3.60 37.45
C VAL A 8 17.03 2.65 36.34
N LYS A 9 18.34 2.52 36.07
CA LYS A 9 18.88 1.55 35.10
C LYS A 9 18.52 0.10 35.42
N ASN A 10 18.61 -0.35 36.68
CA ASN A 10 18.26 -1.72 37.07
C ASN A 10 16.75 -1.99 36.98
N MET A 11 15.91 -0.95 37.09
CA MET A 11 14.45 -1.11 36.95
C MET A 11 14.05 -1.31 35.49
N ASN A 12 14.63 -0.59 34.54
CA ASN A 12 14.33 -0.72 33.12
C ASN A 12 14.74 -2.10 32.57
N ALA A 13 15.90 -2.65 32.97
CA ALA A 13 16.32 -3.99 32.58
C ALA A 13 15.35 -5.08 33.05
N ALA A 14 14.92 -5.02 34.32
CA ALA A 14 13.95 -5.97 34.87
C ALA A 14 12.57 -5.82 34.20
N ALA A 15 12.15 -4.58 33.94
CA ALA A 15 10.89 -4.28 33.25
C ALA A 15 10.91 -4.77 31.79
N ASN A 16 12.02 -4.62 31.08
CA ASN A 16 12.22 -5.12 29.73
C ASN A 16 12.09 -6.65 29.69
N ALA A 17 12.80 -7.35 30.57
CA ALA A 17 12.73 -8.82 30.67
C ALA A 17 11.29 -9.29 30.94
N ALA A 18 10.56 -8.62 31.84
CA ALA A 18 9.17 -8.94 32.14
C ALA A 18 8.24 -8.70 30.92
N ALA A 19 8.45 -7.61 30.20
CA ALA A 19 7.70 -7.27 29.00
C ALA A 19 7.94 -8.28 27.86
N MET A 20 9.18 -8.63 27.61
CA MET A 20 9.55 -9.62 26.59
C MET A 20 8.97 -11.01 26.92
N SER A 21 9.08 -11.46 28.17
CA SER A 21 8.46 -12.72 28.62
C SER A 21 6.93 -12.73 28.49
N ALA A 22 6.27 -11.58 28.62
CA ALA A 22 4.83 -11.50 28.47
C ALA A 22 4.39 -11.71 27.01
N VAL A 23 5.18 -11.23 26.04
CA VAL A 23 4.85 -11.35 24.61
C VAL A 23 5.33 -12.66 23.97
N GLU A 24 6.35 -13.32 24.49
CA GLU A 24 6.78 -14.65 24.03
C GLU A 24 5.67 -15.70 24.05
N ARG A 25 4.64 -15.50 24.89
CA ARG A 25 3.46 -16.38 25.01
C ARG A 25 2.40 -16.12 23.95
N LEU A 26 2.55 -15.04 23.19
CA LEU A 26 1.60 -14.63 22.15
C LEU A 26 2.06 -15.24 20.81
N ALA A 27 1.68 -16.51 20.57
CA ALA A 27 1.96 -17.16 19.31
C ALA A 27 0.97 -16.72 18.23
N THR A 28 1.48 -16.23 17.11
CA THR A 28 0.69 -15.97 15.90
C THR A 28 0.70 -17.22 15.01
N GLN A 29 -0.45 -17.54 14.43
CA GLN A 29 -0.57 -18.66 13.49
C GLN A 29 -0.99 -18.13 12.12
N PRO A 30 -0.44 -18.64 11.01
CA PRO A 30 -0.87 -18.25 9.67
C PRO A 30 -2.32 -18.69 9.44
N THR A 31 -3.12 -17.81 8.83
CA THR A 31 -4.53 -18.10 8.49
C THR A 31 -4.67 -19.04 7.30
N SER A 32 -3.69 -19.05 6.39
CA SER A 32 -3.61 -19.94 5.24
C SER A 32 -2.17 -20.07 4.75
N LEU A 33 -1.89 -21.16 4.05
CA LEU A 33 -0.58 -21.48 3.50
C LEU A 33 -0.61 -21.46 1.98
N ILE A 34 0.49 -21.10 1.36
CA ILE A 34 0.77 -21.17 -0.08
C ILE A 34 1.80 -22.25 -0.31
N GLN A 35 1.49 -23.17 -1.21
CA GLN A 35 2.32 -24.34 -1.48
C GLN A 35 3.10 -24.18 -2.79
N TYR A 36 4.36 -24.54 -2.75
CA TYR A 36 5.24 -24.70 -3.92
C TYR A 36 5.57 -26.16 -4.11
N SER A 37 5.75 -26.59 -5.35
CA SER A 37 6.17 -27.96 -5.68
C SER A 37 7.24 -27.91 -6.77
N SER A 38 8.47 -28.29 -6.43
CA SER A 38 9.62 -28.37 -7.32
C SER A 38 10.05 -29.80 -7.52
N ARG A 39 10.20 -30.20 -8.79
CA ARG A 39 10.70 -31.52 -9.19
C ARG A 39 12.19 -31.50 -9.53
N GLY A 40 12.87 -30.38 -9.32
CA GLY A 40 14.29 -30.22 -9.60
C GLY A 40 14.65 -29.98 -11.07
N ARG A 41 13.70 -29.43 -11.87
CA ARG A 41 13.98 -28.98 -13.24
C ARG A 41 14.59 -27.58 -13.18
N VAL A 42 15.82 -27.42 -13.65
CA VAL A 42 16.59 -26.17 -13.55
C VAL A 42 16.94 -25.65 -14.95
N ALA A 43 16.66 -24.39 -15.23
CA ALA A 43 17.26 -23.68 -16.35
C ALA A 43 18.50 -22.93 -15.87
N VAL A 44 19.66 -23.24 -16.45
CA VAL A 44 20.91 -22.50 -16.23
C VAL A 44 21.11 -21.56 -17.42
N ILE A 45 21.13 -20.27 -17.18
CA ILE A 45 21.22 -19.24 -18.21
C ILE A 45 22.60 -18.58 -18.12
N GLY A 46 23.35 -18.55 -19.22
CA GLY A 46 24.69 -17.94 -19.21
C GLY A 46 25.54 -18.34 -20.42
N GLY A 47 26.84 -18.10 -20.32
CA GLY A 47 27.84 -18.49 -21.31
C GLY A 47 28.28 -19.94 -21.19
N ILE A 48 29.55 -20.21 -21.49
CA ILE A 48 30.15 -21.56 -21.42
C ILE A 48 30.08 -22.10 -19.98
N ASP A 49 30.32 -21.25 -18.98
CA ASP A 49 30.28 -21.64 -17.56
C ASP A 49 28.92 -22.24 -17.14
N ALA A 50 27.83 -21.82 -17.82
CA ALA A 50 26.50 -22.38 -17.59
C ALA A 50 26.42 -23.86 -18.03
N GLN A 51 27.12 -24.25 -19.09
CA GLN A 51 27.16 -25.64 -19.54
C GLN A 51 27.96 -26.52 -18.55
N ASP A 52 29.11 -26.04 -18.11
CA ASP A 52 29.94 -26.75 -17.12
C ASP A 52 29.19 -26.98 -15.80
N PHE A 53 28.49 -25.92 -15.34
CA PHE A 53 27.71 -26.02 -14.12
C PHE A 53 26.48 -26.93 -14.28
N ALA A 54 25.82 -26.92 -15.42
CA ALA A 54 24.68 -27.80 -15.70
C ALA A 54 25.13 -29.29 -15.77
N VAL A 55 26.32 -29.59 -16.28
CA VAL A 55 26.91 -30.94 -16.21
C VAL A 55 27.09 -31.37 -14.75
N ARG A 56 27.57 -30.48 -13.90
CA ARG A 56 27.76 -30.72 -12.48
C ARG A 56 26.45 -31.05 -11.75
N LEU A 57 25.33 -30.36 -12.15
CA LEU A 57 24.00 -30.60 -11.58
C LEU A 57 23.35 -31.91 -12.05
N SER A 58 23.74 -32.44 -13.23
CA SER A 58 23.01 -33.53 -13.91
C SER A 58 22.94 -34.87 -13.13
N GLY A 59 23.76 -35.04 -12.08
CA GLY A 59 23.69 -36.18 -11.17
C GLY A 59 22.58 -36.14 -10.12
N SER A 60 21.98 -34.95 -9.90
CA SER A 60 21.00 -34.73 -8.82
C SER A 60 19.76 -33.97 -9.28
N LEU A 61 19.86 -33.14 -10.32
CA LEU A 61 18.81 -32.29 -10.82
C LEU A 61 18.64 -32.44 -12.35
N SER A 62 17.50 -32.09 -12.90
CA SER A 62 17.27 -32.08 -14.35
C SER A 62 17.61 -30.69 -14.91
N ALA A 63 18.89 -30.51 -15.29
CA ALA A 63 19.40 -29.26 -15.78
C ALA A 63 19.23 -29.11 -17.30
N GLN A 64 18.87 -27.91 -17.76
CA GLN A 64 18.85 -27.49 -19.15
C GLN A 64 19.50 -26.11 -19.28
N VAL A 65 20.33 -25.92 -20.30
CA VAL A 65 21.06 -24.67 -20.51
C VAL A 65 20.36 -23.79 -21.53
N ILE A 66 20.25 -22.49 -21.23
CA ILE A 66 19.96 -21.43 -22.20
C ILE A 66 21.28 -20.68 -22.43
N LEU A 67 21.91 -20.98 -23.56
CA LEU A 67 23.23 -20.47 -23.88
C LEU A 67 23.14 -19.07 -24.49
N THR A 68 23.66 -18.09 -23.79
CA THR A 68 23.65 -16.68 -24.23
C THR A 68 24.76 -16.40 -25.23
N GLN A 69 25.93 -17.03 -25.07
CA GLN A 69 27.11 -16.90 -25.95
C GLN A 69 27.99 -18.14 -25.87
N GLY A 70 28.70 -18.45 -26.95
CA GLY A 70 29.58 -19.60 -27.04
C GLY A 70 29.05 -20.71 -27.94
N ALA A 71 29.78 -21.83 -28.03
CA ALA A 71 29.39 -23.01 -28.81
C ALA A 71 28.62 -24.00 -27.90
N VAL A 72 27.67 -24.71 -28.50
CA VAL A 72 26.97 -25.79 -27.78
C VAL A 72 27.91 -26.97 -27.66
N GLU A 73 28.16 -27.41 -26.41
CA GLU A 73 28.96 -28.60 -26.08
C GLU A 73 28.05 -29.80 -25.77
N PRO A 74 28.53 -31.03 -26.06
CA PRO A 74 27.77 -32.22 -25.74
C PRO A 74 27.75 -32.47 -24.24
N GLY A 75 26.62 -32.96 -23.68
CA GLY A 75 26.54 -33.37 -22.27
C GLY A 75 25.23 -32.98 -21.58
N VAL A 76 24.70 -31.83 -21.87
CA VAL A 76 23.42 -31.35 -21.29
C VAL A 76 22.51 -30.78 -22.38
N PRO A 77 21.20 -30.91 -22.27
CA PRO A 77 20.28 -30.23 -23.18
C PRO A 77 20.53 -28.72 -23.20
N THR A 78 20.90 -28.18 -24.36
CA THR A 78 21.31 -26.78 -24.51
C THR A 78 20.50 -26.11 -25.63
N ILE A 79 19.88 -24.99 -25.34
CA ILE A 79 19.15 -24.14 -26.29
C ILE A 79 19.96 -22.86 -26.49
N PRO A 80 20.53 -22.60 -27.69
CA PRO A 80 21.22 -21.33 -27.95
C PRO A 80 20.19 -20.19 -28.01
N LEU A 81 20.46 -19.10 -27.28
CA LEU A 81 19.59 -17.91 -27.27
C LEU A 81 19.64 -17.17 -28.61
N ALA A 82 20.82 -17.15 -29.28
CA ALA A 82 20.99 -16.64 -30.65
C ALA A 82 20.35 -15.25 -30.90
N ASN A 83 20.55 -14.29 -29.98
CA ASN A 83 19.98 -12.94 -29.98
C ASN A 83 18.44 -12.87 -29.95
N ARG A 84 17.76 -13.97 -29.62
CA ARG A 84 16.31 -13.95 -29.39
C ARG A 84 16.00 -13.20 -28.09
N PRO A 85 14.89 -12.44 -28.02
CA PRO A 85 14.40 -11.91 -26.75
C PRO A 85 14.05 -13.06 -25.81
N ILE A 86 14.32 -12.89 -24.53
CA ILE A 86 13.96 -13.81 -23.46
C ILE A 86 12.94 -13.16 -22.54
N ARG A 87 11.88 -13.88 -22.22
CA ARG A 87 10.88 -13.49 -21.25
C ARG A 87 10.74 -14.57 -20.21
N ILE A 88 10.83 -14.18 -18.94
CA ILE A 88 10.77 -15.08 -17.80
C ILE A 88 9.60 -14.65 -16.92
N GLU A 89 8.70 -15.59 -16.63
CA GLU A 89 7.56 -15.40 -15.75
C GLU A 89 7.41 -16.59 -14.82
N GLY A 90 6.83 -16.37 -13.64
CA GLY A 90 6.51 -17.44 -12.68
C GLY A 90 7.36 -17.41 -11.42
N TYR A 91 7.41 -18.56 -10.77
CA TYR A 91 7.96 -18.75 -9.43
C TYR A 91 8.42 -20.20 -9.23
N LEU A 92 8.98 -20.52 -8.09
CA LEU A 92 9.47 -21.86 -7.71
C LEU A 92 8.45 -22.96 -8.06
N GLY A 93 8.85 -23.88 -8.93
CA GLY A 93 8.02 -24.98 -9.43
C GLY A 93 7.17 -24.65 -10.66
N ASN A 94 7.10 -23.40 -11.08
CA ASN A 94 6.25 -22.96 -12.18
C ASN A 94 6.82 -21.76 -12.96
N PHE A 95 8.08 -21.81 -13.34
CA PHE A 95 8.64 -20.84 -14.28
C PHE A 95 8.31 -21.19 -15.72
N ASN A 96 7.95 -20.19 -16.48
CA ASN A 96 7.80 -20.24 -17.93
C ASN A 96 8.80 -19.28 -18.59
N ILE A 97 9.71 -19.84 -19.39
CA ILE A 97 10.71 -19.08 -20.13
C ILE A 97 10.34 -19.12 -21.62
N VAL A 98 10.12 -17.96 -22.22
CA VAL A 98 9.79 -17.81 -23.63
C VAL A 98 10.99 -17.20 -24.35
N LEU A 99 11.49 -17.92 -25.37
CA LEU A 99 12.62 -17.51 -26.21
C LEU A 99 12.09 -17.12 -27.58
N GLY A 100 12.27 -15.85 -27.97
CA GLY A 100 11.76 -15.29 -29.21
C GLY A 100 10.45 -14.54 -29.06
N GLU A 101 9.93 -14.01 -30.17
CA GLU A 101 8.67 -13.27 -30.20
C GLU A 101 7.47 -14.21 -30.31
N ALA A 102 6.46 -14.00 -29.48
CA ALA A 102 5.23 -14.79 -29.48
C ALA A 102 4.57 -14.80 -30.88
N GLY A 103 4.19 -15.99 -31.38
CA GLY A 103 3.60 -16.17 -32.70
C GLY A 103 4.58 -16.22 -33.87
N ARG A 104 5.89 -16.17 -33.62
CA ARG A 104 6.91 -16.36 -34.64
C ARG A 104 7.37 -17.84 -34.69
N PRO A 105 7.85 -18.32 -35.88
CA PRO A 105 8.31 -19.71 -36.01
C PRO A 105 9.46 -20.12 -35.08
N ASN A 106 10.24 -19.15 -34.60
CA ASN A 106 11.39 -19.35 -33.71
C ASN A 106 11.05 -19.14 -32.21
N CYS A 107 9.76 -19.09 -31.87
CA CYS A 107 9.33 -18.97 -30.48
C CYS A 107 9.34 -20.36 -29.82
N GLU A 108 10.10 -20.50 -28.76
CA GLU A 108 10.17 -21.70 -27.91
C GLU A 108 9.75 -21.36 -26.50
N SER A 109 9.05 -22.28 -25.84
CA SER A 109 8.65 -22.13 -24.44
C SER A 109 9.19 -23.29 -23.62
N LEU A 110 9.80 -23.00 -22.48
CA LEU A 110 10.38 -23.94 -21.54
C LEU A 110 9.76 -23.77 -20.16
N GLN A 111 9.26 -24.87 -19.59
CA GLN A 111 8.79 -24.89 -18.21
C GLN A 111 9.78 -25.55 -17.28
N VAL A 112 10.22 -24.83 -16.27
CA VAL A 112 11.17 -25.28 -15.26
C VAL A 112 10.70 -24.93 -13.85
N ASP A 113 11.32 -25.57 -12.86
CA ASP A 113 10.98 -25.32 -11.46
C ASP A 113 11.85 -24.24 -10.85
N MET A 114 13.08 -24.08 -11.34
CA MET A 114 14.08 -23.14 -10.85
C MET A 114 14.87 -22.53 -12.00
N ILE A 115 15.42 -21.36 -11.77
CA ILE A 115 16.31 -20.68 -12.71
C ILE A 115 17.58 -20.29 -11.98
N LEU A 116 18.73 -20.58 -12.59
CA LEU A 116 20.01 -20.01 -12.23
C LEU A 116 20.46 -19.09 -13.36
N ASP A 117 20.56 -17.82 -13.08
CA ASP A 117 21.01 -16.79 -14.01
C ASP A 117 22.47 -16.41 -13.68
N LEU A 118 23.37 -16.80 -14.58
CA LEU A 118 24.81 -16.50 -14.53
C LEU A 118 25.19 -15.35 -15.48
N SER A 119 24.21 -14.57 -15.94
CA SER A 119 24.45 -13.40 -16.78
C SER A 119 25.17 -12.31 -15.98
N GLU A 120 25.97 -11.48 -16.64
CA GLU A 120 26.65 -10.32 -16.01
C GLU A 120 25.68 -9.36 -15.30
N ALA A 121 24.48 -9.18 -15.88
CA ALA A 121 23.38 -8.46 -15.27
C ALA A 121 22.14 -9.37 -15.21
N PRO A 122 21.43 -9.43 -14.07
CA PRO A 122 20.24 -10.26 -13.95
C PRO A 122 19.21 -9.95 -15.03
N LEU A 123 18.65 -10.99 -15.65
CA LEU A 123 17.62 -10.84 -16.69
C LEU A 123 16.29 -10.30 -16.14
N LEU A 124 15.96 -10.55 -14.89
CA LEU A 124 14.84 -9.93 -14.20
C LEU A 124 15.31 -8.66 -13.49
N ALA A 125 14.71 -7.53 -13.82
CA ALA A 125 15.11 -6.22 -13.28
C ALA A 125 14.50 -5.91 -11.90
N MET A 126 13.39 -6.58 -11.50
CA MET A 126 12.71 -6.31 -10.24
C MET A 126 13.66 -6.43 -9.03
N PRO A 127 13.53 -5.55 -8.00
CA PRO A 127 14.43 -5.58 -6.84
C PRO A 127 14.41 -6.90 -6.07
N LEU A 128 13.21 -7.44 -5.85
CA LEU A 128 13.02 -8.72 -5.16
C LEU A 128 12.67 -9.81 -6.16
N LYS A 129 13.64 -10.70 -6.44
CA LYS A 129 13.48 -11.78 -7.43
C LYS A 129 12.43 -12.81 -6.98
N PRO A 130 11.71 -13.45 -7.93
CA PRO A 130 10.76 -14.52 -7.59
C PRO A 130 11.43 -15.68 -6.84
N PRO A 131 10.72 -16.36 -5.92
CA PRO A 131 11.23 -17.57 -5.32
C PRO A 131 11.66 -18.58 -6.38
N GLY A 132 12.85 -19.18 -6.22
CA GLY A 132 13.42 -20.14 -7.17
C GLY A 132 14.19 -19.51 -8.35
N TYR A 133 14.26 -18.17 -8.45
CA TYR A 133 15.16 -17.47 -9.36
C TYR A 133 16.42 -17.07 -8.59
N LEU A 134 17.54 -17.66 -8.94
CA LEU A 134 18.85 -17.44 -8.31
C LEU A 134 19.77 -16.73 -9.29
N THR A 135 20.61 -15.85 -8.76
CA THR A 135 21.70 -15.20 -9.48
C THR A 135 23.02 -15.53 -8.80
N SER A 136 24.07 -15.77 -9.56
CA SER A 136 25.41 -15.99 -9.03
C SER A 136 26.46 -15.55 -10.02
N ILE A 137 27.67 -15.31 -9.53
CA ILE A 137 28.87 -15.26 -10.35
C ILE A 137 29.39 -16.70 -10.59
N ALA A 138 29.97 -16.95 -11.77
CA ALA A 138 30.47 -18.27 -12.17
C ALA A 138 31.84 -18.59 -11.55
N GLU A 139 31.98 -18.43 -10.23
CA GLU A 139 33.21 -18.64 -9.47
C GLU A 139 32.96 -19.43 -8.18
N GLU A 140 33.95 -20.23 -7.74
CA GLU A 140 33.91 -20.85 -6.42
C GLU A 140 34.30 -19.84 -5.32
N PRO A 141 33.73 -19.90 -4.09
CA PRO A 141 32.81 -20.95 -3.59
C PRO A 141 31.31 -20.72 -3.94
N TYR A 142 30.92 -19.63 -4.61
CA TYR A 142 29.52 -19.26 -4.86
C TYR A 142 28.73 -20.35 -5.61
N LEU A 143 29.34 -20.99 -6.60
CA LEU A 143 28.70 -22.09 -7.34
C LEU A 143 28.39 -23.30 -6.44
N THR A 144 29.23 -23.59 -5.45
CA THR A 144 28.98 -24.68 -4.47
C THR A 144 27.79 -24.34 -3.57
N GLU A 145 27.66 -23.10 -3.12
CA GLU A 145 26.52 -22.64 -2.30
C GLU A 145 25.22 -22.68 -3.10
N VAL A 146 25.25 -22.23 -4.35
CA VAL A 146 24.07 -22.24 -5.25
C VAL A 146 23.67 -23.70 -5.58
N GLU A 147 24.61 -24.59 -5.81
CA GLU A 147 24.30 -26.01 -6.03
C GLU A 147 23.55 -26.61 -4.84
N GLN A 148 23.98 -26.33 -3.63
CA GLN A 148 23.28 -26.79 -2.42
C GLN A 148 21.88 -26.16 -2.31
N THR A 149 21.76 -24.85 -2.53
CA THR A 149 20.47 -24.14 -2.53
C THR A 149 19.49 -24.74 -3.54
N LEU A 150 19.93 -25.03 -4.77
CA LEU A 150 19.08 -25.65 -5.80
C LEU A 150 18.62 -27.05 -5.39
N LYS A 151 19.48 -27.85 -4.73
CA LYS A 151 19.09 -29.16 -4.20
C LYS A 151 18.05 -29.02 -3.08
N ASP A 152 18.27 -28.10 -2.17
CA ASP A 152 17.36 -27.83 -1.03
C ASP A 152 15.99 -27.29 -1.49
N LEU A 153 15.92 -26.66 -2.66
CA LEU A 153 14.68 -26.19 -3.28
C LEU A 153 13.92 -27.27 -4.07
N THR A 154 14.27 -28.56 -3.91
CA THR A 154 13.53 -29.69 -4.51
C THR A 154 12.58 -30.30 -3.49
N GLY A 155 11.30 -30.44 -3.84
CA GLY A 155 10.28 -31.00 -2.95
C GLY A 155 9.04 -30.13 -2.87
N THR A 156 8.34 -30.22 -1.75
CA THR A 156 7.15 -29.41 -1.48
C THR A 156 7.43 -28.48 -0.31
N PHE A 157 7.10 -27.21 -0.49
CA PHE A 157 7.33 -26.13 0.47
C PHE A 157 6.06 -25.37 0.74
N GLU A 158 5.93 -24.83 1.93
CA GLU A 158 4.80 -24.01 2.32
C GLU A 158 5.30 -22.71 2.94
N LYS A 159 4.59 -21.62 2.63
CA LYS A 159 4.78 -20.33 3.30
C LYS A 159 3.44 -19.75 3.73
N PRO A 160 3.41 -18.84 4.70
CA PRO A 160 2.19 -18.09 5.02
C PRO A 160 1.66 -17.32 3.80
N LYS A 161 0.34 -17.21 3.68
CA LYS A 161 -0.28 -16.19 2.85
C LYS A 161 -0.25 -14.89 3.64
N TYR A 162 0.50 -13.89 3.17
CA TYR A 162 0.79 -12.67 3.94
C TYR A 162 -0.28 -11.59 3.81
N PHE A 163 -1.22 -11.70 2.88
CA PHE A 163 -2.18 -10.65 2.59
C PHE A 163 -3.61 -11.16 2.49
N SER A 164 -4.56 -10.26 2.77
CA SER A 164 -5.95 -10.35 2.32
C SER A 164 -6.30 -9.10 1.52
N TYR A 165 -7.24 -9.23 0.58
CA TYR A 165 -7.67 -8.14 -0.28
C TYR A 165 -9.19 -8.04 -0.30
N ASP A 166 -9.70 -6.81 -0.16
CA ASP A 166 -11.12 -6.45 -0.21
C ASP A 166 -11.33 -5.45 -1.35
N GLU A 167 -11.82 -5.96 -2.46
CA GLU A 167 -12.06 -5.18 -3.67
C GLU A 167 -13.11 -4.09 -3.46
N ALA A 168 -14.09 -4.30 -2.56
CA ALA A 168 -15.22 -3.39 -2.37
C ALA A 168 -14.80 -1.99 -1.88
N ILE A 169 -13.67 -1.90 -1.17
CA ILE A 169 -13.12 -0.63 -0.65
C ILE A 169 -11.86 -0.18 -1.38
N CYS A 170 -11.45 -0.88 -2.46
CA CYS A 170 -10.28 -0.52 -3.22
C CYS A 170 -10.50 0.79 -3.99
N ALA A 171 -9.48 1.66 -3.97
CA ALA A 171 -9.49 2.93 -4.69
C ALA A 171 -8.62 2.90 -5.96
N HIS A 172 -8.34 1.72 -6.52
CA HIS A 172 -7.48 1.56 -7.70
C HIS A 172 -8.12 2.16 -8.96
N GLY A 173 -9.41 1.91 -9.16
CA GLY A 173 -10.14 2.48 -10.28
C GLY A 173 -11.66 2.41 -10.06
N ARG A 174 -12.41 3.19 -10.85
CA ARG A 174 -13.87 3.17 -10.87
C ARG A 174 -14.41 3.72 -12.17
N ALA A 175 -15.36 3.04 -12.78
CA ALA A 175 -15.98 3.46 -14.05
C ALA A 175 -14.95 3.74 -15.17
N GLY A 176 -13.89 2.92 -15.26
CA GLY A 176 -12.81 3.06 -16.22
C GLY A 176 -11.82 4.21 -15.92
N ILE A 177 -11.95 4.89 -14.78
CA ILE A 177 -11.05 5.96 -14.37
C ILE A 177 -10.01 5.41 -13.41
N ALA A 178 -8.73 5.61 -13.74
CA ALA A 178 -7.62 5.21 -12.88
C ALA A 178 -7.54 6.08 -11.63
N GLY A 179 -7.24 5.45 -10.51
CA GLY A 179 -7.08 6.10 -9.20
C GLY A 179 -5.75 5.74 -8.54
N CYS A 180 -5.80 5.11 -7.38
CA CYS A 180 -4.65 4.77 -6.56
C CYS A 180 -3.84 3.60 -7.14
N SER A 181 -2.52 3.76 -7.30
CA SER A 181 -1.58 2.71 -7.71
C SER A 181 -0.54 2.35 -6.63
N MET A 182 -0.64 2.92 -5.43
CA MET A 182 0.42 2.85 -4.40
C MET A 182 0.89 1.44 -4.07
N CYS A 183 0.00 0.44 -4.03
CA CYS A 183 0.39 -0.94 -3.74
C CYS A 183 1.14 -1.61 -4.89
N ILE A 184 0.83 -1.25 -6.14
CA ILE A 184 1.54 -1.73 -7.34
C ILE A 184 2.94 -1.11 -7.36
N ASP A 185 3.02 0.23 -7.23
CA ASP A 185 4.26 0.99 -7.31
C ASP A 185 5.24 0.65 -6.16
N ALA A 186 4.70 0.25 -5.01
CA ALA A 186 5.49 -0.09 -3.84
C ALA A 186 6.00 -1.53 -3.82
N CYS A 187 5.43 -2.46 -4.62
CA CYS A 187 5.75 -3.88 -4.51
C CYS A 187 7.10 -4.23 -5.15
N PRO A 188 8.16 -4.55 -4.40
CA PRO A 188 9.48 -4.84 -4.97
C PRO A 188 9.53 -6.19 -5.70
N ALA A 189 8.55 -7.07 -5.47
CA ALA A 189 8.42 -8.39 -6.11
C ALA A 189 7.50 -8.36 -7.34
N GLU A 190 6.94 -7.18 -7.70
CA GLU A 190 5.97 -7.03 -8.79
C GLU A 190 4.81 -8.05 -8.75
N ALA A 191 4.43 -8.45 -7.53
CA ALA A 191 3.38 -9.44 -7.29
C ALA A 191 1.96 -8.88 -7.43
N ILE A 192 1.80 -7.59 -7.74
CA ILE A 192 0.50 -6.92 -7.82
C ILE A 192 0.30 -6.34 -9.21
N SER A 193 -0.80 -6.74 -9.85
CA SER A 193 -1.18 -6.28 -11.18
C SER A 193 -2.53 -5.57 -11.19
N SER A 194 -2.73 -4.67 -12.16
CA SER A 194 -3.98 -3.94 -12.35
C SER A 194 -5.00 -4.78 -13.13
N LEU A 195 -6.24 -4.82 -12.63
CA LEU A 195 -7.42 -5.34 -13.33
C LEU A 195 -8.39 -4.20 -13.74
N ILE A 196 -7.87 -3.00 -13.99
CA ILE A 196 -8.61 -1.78 -14.37
C ILE A 196 -9.28 -1.11 -13.15
N GLU A 197 -10.23 -1.77 -12.49
CA GLU A 197 -10.96 -1.21 -11.34
C GLU A 197 -10.51 -1.78 -9.99
N SER A 198 -9.82 -2.90 -10.03
CA SER A 198 -9.25 -3.58 -8.86
C SER A 198 -7.82 -4.03 -9.13
N VAL A 199 -7.20 -4.66 -8.16
CA VAL A 199 -5.87 -5.25 -8.29
C VAL A 199 -5.92 -6.75 -8.05
N GLU A 200 -5.03 -7.48 -8.67
CA GLU A 200 -4.77 -8.88 -8.37
C GLU A 200 -3.41 -9.00 -7.68
N VAL A 201 -3.33 -9.85 -6.68
CA VAL A 201 -2.08 -10.15 -5.98
C VAL A 201 -1.75 -11.62 -6.16
N ASP A 202 -0.65 -11.93 -6.83
CA ASP A 202 -0.16 -13.30 -6.95
C ASP A 202 0.44 -13.76 -5.60
N PRO A 203 -0.18 -14.75 -4.94
CA PRO A 203 0.28 -15.20 -3.62
C PRO A 203 1.61 -15.95 -3.67
N HIS A 204 2.01 -16.52 -4.82
CA HIS A 204 3.29 -17.22 -4.99
C HIS A 204 4.44 -16.23 -5.18
N LEU A 205 4.22 -15.13 -5.90
CA LEU A 205 5.21 -14.05 -6.05
C LEU A 205 5.35 -13.22 -4.77
N CYS A 206 4.26 -13.06 -4.00
CA CYS A 206 4.27 -12.28 -2.76
C CYS A 206 5.20 -12.89 -1.71
N GLN A 207 6.25 -12.18 -1.31
CA GLN A 207 7.25 -12.64 -0.33
C GLN A 207 7.08 -12.01 1.06
N GLY A 208 5.93 -11.41 1.34
CA GLY A 208 5.62 -10.92 2.68
C GLY A 208 6.21 -9.54 3.04
N GLY A 209 6.71 -8.78 2.07
CA GLY A 209 7.30 -7.45 2.32
C GLY A 209 6.37 -6.44 3.01
N GLY A 210 5.06 -6.61 2.88
CA GLY A 210 4.03 -5.89 3.64
C GLY A 210 3.81 -4.43 3.25
N VAL A 211 4.68 -3.83 2.44
CA VAL A 211 4.58 -2.42 2.05
C VAL A 211 3.24 -2.09 1.38
N CYS A 212 2.68 -3.00 0.59
CA CYS A 212 1.37 -2.82 -0.05
C CYS A 212 0.24 -2.60 0.96
N ALA A 213 0.30 -3.27 2.12
CA ALA A 213 -0.68 -3.08 3.20
C ALA A 213 -0.42 -1.78 3.97
N SER A 214 0.85 -1.43 4.23
CA SER A 214 1.18 -0.21 4.97
C SER A 214 0.89 1.06 4.18
N VAL A 215 1.03 1.07 2.85
CA VAL A 215 0.72 2.24 2.01
C VAL A 215 -0.74 2.33 1.61
N CYS A 216 -1.53 1.24 1.69
CA CYS A 216 -2.92 1.25 1.24
C CYS A 216 -3.76 2.27 2.03
N PRO A 217 -4.31 3.33 1.41
CA PRO A 217 -5.00 4.40 2.11
C PRO A 217 -6.39 3.99 2.62
N THR A 218 -7.01 2.99 1.97
CA THR A 218 -8.32 2.47 2.34
C THR A 218 -8.24 1.27 3.28
N GLY A 219 -7.10 0.56 3.31
CA GLY A 219 -6.96 -0.74 3.97
C GLY A 219 -7.59 -1.88 3.18
N ALA A 220 -7.76 -1.73 1.85
CA ALA A 220 -8.21 -2.81 0.97
C ALA A 220 -7.24 -4.00 0.95
N ILE A 221 -5.93 -3.75 0.90
CA ILE A 221 -4.91 -4.76 1.16
C ILE A 221 -4.54 -4.68 2.64
N ARG A 222 -4.56 -5.83 3.32
CA ARG A 222 -4.23 -5.99 4.74
C ARG A 222 -3.13 -7.03 4.89
N TYR A 223 -2.20 -6.79 5.80
CA TYR A 223 -1.24 -7.78 6.24
C TYR A 223 -1.91 -8.75 7.22
N VAL A 224 -1.71 -10.07 7.06
CA VAL A 224 -2.44 -11.08 7.85
C VAL A 224 -1.55 -12.08 8.59
N TYR A 225 -0.24 -11.86 8.59
CA TYR A 225 0.70 -12.69 9.35
C TYR A 225 1.94 -11.92 9.84
N PRO A 226 1.88 -11.40 11.08
CA PRO A 226 0.71 -11.34 11.99
C PRO A 226 -0.37 -10.38 11.47
N THR A 227 -1.61 -10.51 11.98
CA THR A 227 -2.67 -9.53 11.70
C THR A 227 -2.42 -8.21 12.42
N LEU A 228 -3.05 -7.12 11.96
CA LEU A 228 -2.98 -5.83 12.64
C LEU A 228 -3.42 -5.94 14.12
N THR A 229 -4.49 -6.70 14.39
CA THR A 229 -4.99 -6.90 15.75
C THR A 229 -4.01 -7.67 16.63
N ASP A 230 -3.31 -8.66 16.10
CA ASP A 230 -2.27 -9.39 16.81
C ASP A 230 -1.09 -8.49 17.15
N THR A 231 -0.63 -7.70 16.17
CA THR A 231 0.46 -6.73 16.35
C THR A 231 0.12 -5.70 17.42
N LEU A 232 -1.08 -5.13 17.40
CA LEU A 232 -1.52 -4.16 18.40
C LEU A 232 -1.72 -4.79 19.78
N HIS A 233 -2.22 -6.02 19.84
CA HIS A 233 -2.32 -6.77 21.10
C HIS A 233 -0.95 -7.02 21.71
N MET A 234 0.00 -7.44 20.90
CA MET A 234 1.40 -7.64 21.31
C MET A 234 2.02 -6.33 21.80
N LEU A 235 1.91 -5.21 21.07
CA LEU A 235 2.45 -3.92 21.48
C LEU A 235 1.84 -3.41 22.79
N ARG A 236 0.52 -3.53 22.93
CA ARG A 236 -0.17 -3.14 24.17
C ARG A 236 0.26 -3.99 25.35
N THR A 237 0.41 -5.31 25.17
CA THR A 237 0.90 -6.22 26.21
C THR A 237 2.33 -5.87 26.59
N LEU A 238 3.21 -5.65 25.60
CA LEU A 238 4.60 -5.28 25.78
C LEU A 238 4.74 -4.00 26.63
N LEU A 239 4.09 -2.92 26.20
CA LEU A 239 4.18 -1.60 26.85
C LEU A 239 3.52 -1.58 28.24
N ASN A 240 2.35 -2.23 28.41
CA ASN A 240 1.69 -2.35 29.72
C ASN A 240 2.52 -3.16 30.71
N SER A 241 3.13 -4.29 30.26
CA SER A 241 3.98 -5.11 31.13
C SER A 241 5.25 -4.35 31.52
N TYR A 242 5.86 -3.62 30.59
CA TYR A 242 7.03 -2.77 30.86
C TYR A 242 6.72 -1.70 31.90
N ALA A 243 5.65 -0.92 31.70
CA ALA A 243 5.23 0.13 32.63
C ALA A 243 4.81 -0.46 33.99
N GLY A 244 4.07 -1.57 34.00
CA GLY A 244 3.63 -2.27 35.22
C GLY A 244 4.78 -2.81 36.06
N ALA A 245 5.91 -3.16 35.45
CA ALA A 245 7.15 -3.56 36.13
C ALA A 245 8.04 -2.36 36.56
N GLY A 246 7.56 -1.12 36.41
CA GLY A 246 8.27 0.09 36.81
C GLY A 246 9.25 0.64 35.76
N GLY A 247 9.16 0.16 34.53
CA GLY A 247 9.94 0.69 33.41
C GLY A 247 9.53 2.12 33.04
N SER A 248 10.49 2.89 32.57
CA SER A 248 10.31 4.30 32.17
C SER A 248 10.97 4.60 30.83
N ASN A 249 10.49 5.62 30.14
CA ASN A 249 11.02 6.08 28.86
C ASN A 249 11.10 4.97 27.78
N ALA A 250 10.04 4.17 27.65
CA ALA A 250 9.97 3.08 26.67
C ALA A 250 10.20 3.58 25.24
N VAL A 251 11.11 2.95 24.53
CA VAL A 251 11.33 3.14 23.09
C VAL A 251 11.03 1.83 22.39
N VAL A 252 10.16 1.83 21.41
CA VAL A 252 9.85 0.65 20.60
C VAL A 252 10.69 0.67 19.33
N ALA A 253 11.43 -0.39 19.07
CA ALA A 253 12.17 -0.57 17.82
C ALA A 253 11.60 -1.73 17.01
N PHE A 254 11.16 -1.46 15.78
CA PHE A 254 10.84 -2.48 14.80
C PHE A 254 12.09 -2.83 14.02
N VAL A 255 12.37 -4.13 13.92
CA VAL A 255 13.54 -4.68 13.24
C VAL A 255 13.10 -5.83 12.35
N ALA A 256 13.53 -5.85 11.09
CA ALA A 256 13.28 -6.99 10.22
C ALA A 256 13.97 -8.26 10.75
N ARG A 257 13.32 -9.42 10.61
CA ARG A 257 13.84 -10.70 11.11
C ARG A 257 15.26 -10.99 10.61
N ALA A 258 15.52 -10.72 9.33
CA ALA A 258 16.83 -10.92 8.71
C ALA A 258 17.94 -10.01 9.29
N GLU A 259 17.56 -8.91 9.97
CA GLU A 259 18.49 -7.90 10.50
C GLU A 259 18.57 -7.89 12.03
N ALA A 260 17.79 -8.73 12.71
CA ALA A 260 17.69 -8.72 14.18
C ALA A 260 19.03 -8.92 14.89
N ASP A 261 19.93 -9.71 14.30
CA ASP A 261 21.28 -10.00 14.85
C ASP A 261 22.25 -8.83 14.67
N ARG A 262 21.95 -7.88 13.78
CA ARG A 262 22.77 -6.68 13.58
C ARG A 262 22.60 -5.66 14.69
N LEU A 263 21.54 -5.76 15.50
CA LEU A 263 21.29 -4.87 16.62
C LEU A 263 22.18 -5.25 17.82
N GLN A 264 23.41 -4.71 17.85
CA GLN A 264 24.42 -5.02 18.87
C GLN A 264 24.15 -4.35 20.21
N SER A 265 23.67 -3.08 20.19
CA SER A 265 23.37 -2.31 21.39
C SER A 265 21.88 -2.32 21.71
N ARG A 266 21.52 -2.83 22.90
CA ARG A 266 20.13 -2.90 23.38
C ARG A 266 20.04 -2.19 24.73
N PRO A 267 19.82 -0.86 24.73
CA PRO A 267 19.54 -0.11 25.98
C PRO A 267 18.36 -0.72 26.74
N ASP A 268 18.39 -0.60 28.08
CA ASP A 268 17.39 -1.25 28.96
C ASP A 268 15.95 -0.75 28.72
N ASN A 269 15.77 0.46 28.17
CA ASN A 269 14.47 1.03 27.81
C ASN A 269 14.05 0.74 26.36
N LEU A 270 14.83 -0.04 25.61
CA LEU A 270 14.53 -0.43 24.24
C LEU A 270 13.71 -1.72 24.21
N LEU A 271 12.50 -1.64 23.69
CA LEU A 271 11.60 -2.76 23.46
C LEU A 271 11.68 -3.16 21.99
N VAL A 272 12.37 -4.26 21.71
CA VAL A 272 12.60 -4.73 20.33
C VAL A 272 11.42 -5.58 19.87
N VAL A 273 10.84 -5.22 18.75
CA VAL A 273 9.79 -5.96 18.06
C VAL A 273 10.32 -6.46 16.73
N VAL A 274 10.55 -7.76 16.66
CA VAL A 274 10.98 -8.41 15.41
C VAL A 274 9.76 -8.65 14.52
N VAL A 275 9.84 -8.14 13.29
CA VAL A 275 8.82 -8.29 12.25
C VAL A 275 9.38 -9.05 11.06
N GLU A 276 8.53 -9.65 10.22
CA GLU A 276 9.02 -10.34 9.03
C GLU A 276 9.80 -9.38 8.14
N GLU A 277 9.17 -8.26 7.78
CA GLU A 277 9.77 -7.16 7.04
C GLU A 277 9.37 -5.83 7.67
N LEU A 278 10.26 -4.85 7.67
CA LEU A 278 10.05 -3.56 8.34
C LEU A 278 8.81 -2.83 7.78
N ALA A 279 8.62 -2.89 6.46
CA ALA A 279 7.50 -2.27 5.77
C ALA A 279 6.14 -2.96 6.00
N SER A 280 6.10 -4.10 6.72
CA SER A 280 4.84 -4.73 7.15
C SER A 280 4.11 -3.92 8.21
N THR A 281 4.77 -2.95 8.83
CA THR A 281 4.19 -1.99 9.79
C THR A 281 4.01 -0.62 9.15
N GLY A 282 2.97 0.11 9.51
CA GLY A 282 2.68 1.44 9.01
C GLY A 282 2.32 2.43 10.11
N MET A 283 1.90 3.63 9.73
CA MET A 283 1.50 4.71 10.66
C MET A 283 0.46 4.26 11.69
N ASP A 284 -0.46 3.36 11.33
CA ASP A 284 -1.47 2.79 12.21
C ASP A 284 -0.86 2.04 13.40
N VAL A 285 0.22 1.32 13.16
CA VAL A 285 0.98 0.60 14.19
C VAL A 285 1.85 1.57 14.98
N TRP A 286 2.57 2.47 14.33
CA TRP A 286 3.52 3.38 14.97
C TRP A 286 2.83 4.40 15.89
N LEU A 287 1.76 5.05 15.40
CA LEU A 287 1.00 6.00 16.22
C LEU A 287 0.23 5.29 17.35
N SER A 288 -0.19 4.02 17.13
CA SER A 288 -0.76 3.21 18.22
C SER A 288 0.27 2.89 19.30
N ALA A 289 1.52 2.56 18.93
CA ALA A 289 2.59 2.34 19.92
C ALA A 289 2.86 3.59 20.75
N LEU A 290 2.88 4.78 20.13
CA LEU A 290 3.00 6.05 20.85
C LEU A 290 1.78 6.28 21.78
N ALA A 291 0.56 6.04 21.30
CA ALA A 291 -0.65 6.15 22.10
C ALA A 291 -0.68 5.16 23.28
N TYR A 292 -0.08 3.98 23.16
CA TYR A 292 0.08 2.99 24.24
C TYR A 292 1.20 3.32 25.22
N GLY A 293 1.95 4.43 25.01
CA GLY A 293 2.92 4.94 25.97
C GLY A 293 4.39 4.77 25.56
N ALA A 294 4.68 4.39 24.31
CA ALA A 294 6.04 4.52 23.79
C ALA A 294 6.41 5.99 23.66
N ASN A 295 7.65 6.34 24.01
CA ASN A 295 8.16 7.71 23.85
C ASN A 295 8.73 7.96 22.45
N ALA A 296 9.15 6.90 21.77
CA ALA A 296 9.58 6.94 20.38
C ALA A 296 9.35 5.58 19.72
N VAL A 297 9.23 5.62 18.40
CA VAL A 297 9.21 4.45 17.53
C VAL A 297 10.38 4.54 16.57
N LEU A 298 11.26 3.55 16.60
CA LEU A 298 12.41 3.44 15.72
C LEU A 298 12.16 2.35 14.68
N LEU A 299 12.37 2.69 13.42
CA LEU A 299 12.35 1.74 12.30
C LEU A 299 13.82 1.46 11.97
N VAL A 300 14.34 0.31 12.42
CA VAL A 300 15.76 0.00 12.29
C VAL A 300 16.01 -0.63 10.94
N ASP A 301 16.72 0.07 10.07
CA ASP A 301 17.10 -0.37 8.72
C ASP A 301 18.62 -0.39 8.58
N ALA A 302 19.19 -1.55 8.29
CA ALA A 302 20.62 -1.71 8.03
C ALA A 302 20.96 -1.53 6.53
N GLY A 303 20.09 -0.91 5.76
CA GLY A 303 20.28 -0.65 4.33
C GLY A 303 19.88 -1.81 3.42
N ALA A 304 19.10 -2.79 3.92
CA ALA A 304 18.61 -3.91 3.13
C ALA A 304 17.29 -3.61 2.39
N MET A 305 16.61 -2.54 2.78
CA MET A 305 15.31 -2.17 2.19
C MET A 305 15.50 -1.63 0.76
N PRO A 306 14.77 -2.16 -0.25
CA PRO A 306 14.80 -1.61 -1.60
C PRO A 306 14.43 -0.12 -1.63
N ASP A 307 15.08 0.67 -2.49
CA ASP A 307 14.87 2.12 -2.57
C ASP A 307 13.40 2.53 -2.75
N SER A 308 12.65 1.79 -3.57
CA SER A 308 11.22 2.01 -3.77
C SER A 308 10.44 1.87 -2.47
N VAL A 309 10.69 0.80 -1.69
CA VAL A 309 10.06 0.56 -0.39
C VAL A 309 10.47 1.65 0.61
N ALA A 310 11.76 1.97 0.69
CA ALA A 310 12.30 3.01 1.56
C ALA A 310 11.65 4.38 1.29
N GLY A 311 11.39 4.72 0.03
CA GLY A 311 10.68 5.93 -0.37
C GLY A 311 9.28 6.01 0.24
N PHE A 312 8.50 4.96 0.13
CA PHE A 312 7.13 4.90 0.70
C PHE A 312 7.13 4.92 2.24
N ILE A 313 8.10 4.26 2.88
CA ILE A 313 8.21 4.31 4.35
C ILE A 313 8.59 5.72 4.82
N ARG A 314 9.51 6.41 4.15
CA ARG A 314 9.84 7.82 4.47
C ARG A 314 8.61 8.72 4.34
N GLN A 315 7.80 8.60 3.28
CA GLN A 315 6.56 9.37 3.14
C GLN A 315 5.57 9.13 4.29
N GLN A 316 5.45 7.89 4.77
CA GLN A 316 4.61 7.59 5.93
C GLN A 316 5.19 8.19 7.22
N VAL A 317 6.51 8.14 7.41
CA VAL A 317 7.20 8.77 8.55
C VAL A 317 6.99 10.28 8.53
N ASP A 318 7.16 10.94 7.39
CA ASP A 318 6.95 12.38 7.22
C ASP A 318 5.48 12.77 7.51
N THR A 319 4.53 11.95 7.08
CA THR A 319 3.11 12.16 7.38
C THR A 319 2.81 11.99 8.87
N ALA A 320 3.35 10.93 9.50
CA ALA A 320 3.19 10.70 10.93
C ALA A 320 3.79 11.83 11.77
N ASP A 321 4.98 12.30 11.37
CA ASP A 321 5.68 13.39 12.03
C ASP A 321 4.92 14.73 11.88
N SER A 322 4.38 15.03 10.69
CA SER A 322 3.51 16.20 10.48
C SER A 322 2.26 16.15 11.36
N ILE A 323 1.63 14.98 11.50
CA ILE A 323 0.50 14.80 12.40
C ILE A 323 0.91 15.06 13.85
N LEU A 324 2.00 14.44 14.31
CA LEU A 324 2.49 14.59 15.69
C LEU A 324 2.86 16.04 16.02
N GLN A 325 3.55 16.73 15.12
CA GLN A 325 3.87 18.15 15.29
C GLN A 325 2.61 19.01 15.36
N GLY A 326 1.66 18.80 14.46
CA GLY A 326 0.38 19.51 14.46
C GLY A 326 -0.44 19.23 15.73
N LEU A 327 -0.30 18.06 16.33
CA LEU A 327 -0.88 17.72 17.63
C LEU A 327 -0.06 18.30 18.82
N GLY A 328 1.03 19.02 18.57
CA GLY A 328 1.85 19.65 19.62
C GLY A 328 2.88 18.70 20.25
N TYR A 329 3.12 17.53 19.65
CA TYR A 329 4.19 16.63 20.06
C TYR A 329 5.51 17.00 19.40
N ARG A 330 6.60 16.48 19.93
CA ARG A 330 7.93 16.74 19.41
C ARG A 330 8.13 16.12 18.02
N HIS A 331 9.00 16.74 17.28
CA HIS A 331 9.52 16.26 16.00
C HIS A 331 10.27 14.91 16.14
N ASN A 332 10.19 14.05 15.14
CA ASN A 332 10.93 12.78 15.07
C ASN A 332 10.59 11.77 16.18
N ALA A 333 9.35 11.73 16.69
CA ALA A 333 8.96 10.67 17.59
C ALA A 333 8.87 9.31 16.87
N THR A 334 8.63 9.31 15.56
CA THR A 334 8.76 8.15 14.67
C THR A 334 9.85 8.43 13.64
N ARG A 335 10.84 7.53 13.48
CA ARG A 335 11.96 7.75 12.57
C ARG A 335 12.64 6.48 12.12
N ILE A 336 13.27 6.52 10.94
CA ILE A 336 14.15 5.46 10.44
C ILE A 336 15.55 5.73 11.01
N VAL A 337 16.20 4.67 11.48
CA VAL A 337 17.53 4.73 12.09
C VAL A 337 18.38 3.55 11.63
N ASP A 338 19.70 3.74 11.56
CA ASP A 338 20.66 2.62 11.42
C ASP A 338 20.86 1.89 12.76
N PRO A 339 21.29 0.62 12.74
CA PRO A 339 21.50 -0.17 13.96
C PRO A 339 22.46 0.45 14.96
N GLU A 340 23.50 1.18 14.49
CA GLU A 340 24.55 1.78 15.30
C GLU A 340 24.03 3.00 16.09
N SER A 341 23.06 3.73 15.53
CA SER A 341 22.49 4.94 16.15
C SER A 341 21.37 4.64 17.16
N VAL A 342 20.90 3.39 17.28
CA VAL A 342 19.76 3.03 18.16
C VAL A 342 20.00 3.46 19.62
N ALA A 343 21.20 3.24 20.16
CA ALA A 343 21.52 3.60 21.55
C ALA A 343 21.37 5.10 21.80
N LEU A 344 21.93 5.95 20.93
CA LEU A 344 21.83 7.39 21.00
C LEU A 344 20.36 7.84 20.88
N ASN A 345 19.59 7.21 20.01
CA ASN A 345 18.18 7.51 19.83
C ASN A 345 17.33 7.15 21.05
N CYS A 346 17.70 6.09 21.80
CA CYS A 346 17.07 5.76 23.08
C CYS A 346 17.39 6.77 24.19
N GLU A 347 18.64 7.22 24.27
CA GLU A 347 19.09 8.20 25.27
C GLU A 347 18.46 9.58 25.05
N THR A 348 18.29 9.98 23.80
CA THR A 348 17.73 11.29 23.42
C THR A 348 16.20 11.28 23.31
N ALA A 349 15.56 10.12 23.48
CA ALA A 349 14.11 10.00 23.44
C ALA A 349 13.47 10.71 24.65
N SER A 350 12.81 11.84 24.40
CA SER A 350 12.10 12.60 25.43
C SER A 350 10.67 12.05 25.60
N PRO A 351 10.07 12.10 26.80
CA PRO A 351 8.70 11.69 27.05
C PRO A 351 7.68 12.46 26.18
N LEU A 352 6.66 11.76 25.68
CA LEU A 352 5.51 12.40 25.04
C LEU A 352 4.57 13.08 26.05
N ASN A 353 4.77 12.84 27.35
CA ASN A 353 3.98 13.40 28.45
C ASN A 353 2.47 13.15 28.34
N LEU A 354 2.09 11.95 27.91
CA LEU A 354 0.69 11.54 27.90
C LEU A 354 0.17 11.48 29.34
N GLN A 355 -0.96 12.15 29.62
CA GLN A 355 -1.62 12.06 30.93
C GLN A 355 -2.20 10.65 31.15
N LYS A 356 -2.67 10.02 30.08
CA LYS A 356 -3.22 8.68 30.09
C LYS A 356 -2.84 7.95 28.82
N VAL A 357 -2.37 6.71 28.94
CA VAL A 357 -2.12 5.83 27.81
C VAL A 357 -3.42 5.28 27.23
N ALA A 358 -3.42 4.95 25.95
CA ALA A 358 -4.58 4.43 25.25
C ALA A 358 -4.94 3.01 25.71
N GLY A 359 -6.25 2.74 25.83
CA GLY A 359 -6.78 1.43 26.17
C GLY A 359 -7.47 0.69 25.01
N PHE A 360 -7.56 1.28 23.80
CA PHE A 360 -8.23 0.64 22.66
C PHE A 360 -7.47 -0.61 22.20
N ALA A 361 -8.23 -1.60 21.70
CA ALA A 361 -7.64 -2.86 21.23
C ALA A 361 -7.22 -2.82 19.73
N GLY A 362 -7.55 -1.72 19.05
CA GLY A 362 -7.46 -1.63 17.59
C GLY A 362 -8.65 -2.29 16.89
N SER A 363 -8.64 -2.24 15.58
CA SER A 363 -9.66 -2.80 14.71
C SER A 363 -8.97 -3.56 13.56
N THR A 364 -9.66 -4.47 12.91
CA THR A 364 -9.22 -5.08 11.65
C THR A 364 -9.17 -4.06 10.51
N GLU A 365 -9.81 -2.90 10.69
CA GLU A 365 -9.80 -1.79 9.75
C GLU A 365 -8.63 -0.84 10.08
N LYS A 366 -7.61 -0.85 9.20
CA LYS A 366 -6.41 -0.02 9.33
C LYS A 366 -6.71 1.46 9.58
N ARG A 367 -7.57 2.07 8.74
CA ARG A 367 -7.90 3.49 8.85
C ARG A 367 -8.58 3.84 10.17
N ARG A 368 -9.48 2.98 10.65
CA ARG A 368 -10.14 3.17 11.94
C ARG A 368 -9.14 3.11 13.10
N THR A 369 -8.23 2.15 13.07
CA THR A 369 -7.15 2.04 14.07
C THR A 369 -6.26 3.28 14.09
N LEU A 370 -5.83 3.74 12.90
CA LEU A 370 -5.02 4.95 12.76
C LEU A 370 -5.74 6.18 13.33
N LEU A 371 -7.02 6.36 13.01
CA LEU A 371 -7.82 7.46 13.56
C LEU A 371 -8.02 7.35 15.07
N GLN A 372 -8.19 6.15 15.64
CA GLN A 372 -8.26 5.96 17.10
C GLN A 372 -6.97 6.40 17.79
N ALA A 373 -5.80 6.11 17.20
CA ALA A 373 -4.52 6.56 17.74
C ALA A 373 -4.40 8.09 17.68
N ILE A 374 -4.75 8.70 16.54
CA ILE A 374 -4.74 10.16 16.36
C ILE A 374 -5.70 10.83 17.34
N ASP A 375 -6.94 10.35 17.45
CA ASP A 375 -7.97 10.91 18.35
C ASP A 375 -7.52 10.84 19.81
N HIS A 376 -6.88 9.72 20.23
CA HIS A 376 -6.32 9.61 21.55
C HIS A 376 -5.19 10.62 21.80
N LEU A 377 -4.23 10.71 20.89
CA LEU A 377 -3.12 11.66 21.00
C LEU A 377 -3.63 13.10 21.00
N TYR A 378 -4.63 13.44 20.18
CA TYR A 378 -5.28 14.75 20.20
C TYR A 378 -5.87 15.09 21.58
N GLN A 379 -6.61 14.15 22.19
CA GLN A 379 -7.21 14.31 23.51
C GLN A 379 -6.18 14.48 24.64
N GLN A 380 -4.96 13.97 24.47
CA GLN A 380 -3.87 14.10 25.45
C GLN A 380 -3.03 15.37 25.25
N SER A 381 -3.22 16.09 24.15
CA SER A 381 -2.50 17.32 23.85
C SER A 381 -3.23 18.56 24.35
N SER A 382 -2.47 19.54 24.86
CA SER A 382 -2.98 20.85 25.23
C SER A 382 -2.67 21.95 24.20
N THR A 383 -1.90 21.63 23.16
CA THR A 383 -1.36 22.60 22.17
C THR A 383 -1.63 22.20 20.73
N ALA A 384 -2.57 21.26 20.52
CA ALA A 384 -2.91 20.78 19.19
C ALA A 384 -3.49 21.90 18.30
N SER A 385 -3.06 21.92 17.03
CA SER A 385 -3.68 22.72 15.98
C SER A 385 -5.01 22.11 15.54
N GLU A 386 -6.02 22.92 15.26
CA GLU A 386 -7.32 22.44 14.74
C GLU A 386 -7.16 21.83 13.35
N LEU A 387 -6.33 22.42 12.52
CA LEU A 387 -6.06 22.01 11.14
C LEU A 387 -4.56 21.79 10.94
N ILE A 388 -4.20 20.59 10.49
CA ILE A 388 -2.81 20.17 10.29
C ILE A 388 -2.58 20.00 8.78
N PRO A 389 -1.74 20.81 8.14
CA PRO A 389 -1.34 20.58 6.76
C PRO A 389 -0.49 19.30 6.67
N LEU A 390 -0.70 18.51 5.63
CA LEU A 390 0.01 17.25 5.44
C LEU A 390 0.80 17.26 4.11
N PRO A 391 1.87 16.44 4.02
CA PRO A 391 2.58 16.23 2.77
C PRO A 391 1.66 15.72 1.66
N ALA A 392 2.03 15.98 0.41
CA ALA A 392 1.39 15.37 -0.75
C ALA A 392 1.35 13.84 -0.60
N GLN A 393 0.33 13.19 -1.14
CA GLN A 393 0.09 11.73 -1.06
C GLN A 393 -0.30 11.20 0.34
N SER A 394 -0.49 12.08 1.34
CA SER A 394 -1.04 11.66 2.63
C SER A 394 -2.48 11.12 2.45
N PRO A 395 -2.89 10.09 3.22
CA PRO A 395 -4.21 9.45 3.06
C PRO A 395 -5.35 10.21 3.75
N PHE A 396 -5.14 11.48 4.09
CA PHE A 396 -6.10 12.38 4.73
C PHE A 396 -6.16 13.69 3.99
N GLY A 397 -7.35 14.26 3.88
CA GLY A 397 -7.53 15.56 3.30
C GLY A 397 -8.95 15.86 2.91
N ARG A 398 -9.10 17.05 2.34
CA ARG A 398 -10.36 17.52 1.78
C ARG A 398 -10.22 17.66 0.26
N ILE A 399 -11.34 17.89 -0.39
CA ILE A 399 -11.38 18.43 -1.75
C ILE A 399 -11.90 19.86 -1.71
N ASN A 400 -11.34 20.71 -2.57
CA ASN A 400 -11.84 22.04 -2.85
C ASN A 400 -12.57 22.01 -4.19
N VAL A 401 -13.76 22.63 -4.21
CA VAL A 401 -14.61 22.68 -5.40
C VAL A 401 -14.74 24.13 -5.84
N ASP A 402 -14.37 24.41 -7.09
CA ASP A 402 -14.68 25.69 -7.71
C ASP A 402 -16.19 25.73 -8.04
N ALA A 403 -16.94 26.49 -7.25
CA ALA A 403 -18.37 26.63 -7.40
C ALA A 403 -18.79 27.24 -8.75
N ASN A 404 -17.93 28.06 -9.39
CA ASN A 404 -18.24 28.66 -10.69
C ASN A 404 -18.06 27.66 -11.85
N ALA A 405 -17.19 26.67 -11.69
CA ALA A 405 -16.96 25.63 -12.67
C ALA A 405 -17.87 24.41 -12.43
N CYS A 406 -18.22 24.11 -11.19
CA CYS A 406 -19.00 22.94 -10.80
C CYS A 406 -20.45 23.06 -11.27
N THR A 407 -20.90 22.14 -12.11
CA THR A 407 -22.29 22.05 -12.60
C THR A 407 -23.20 21.16 -11.75
N LEU A 408 -22.72 20.62 -10.62
CA LEU A 408 -23.45 19.65 -9.79
C LEU A 408 -23.94 18.42 -10.58
N CYS A 409 -23.16 17.95 -11.57
CA CYS A 409 -23.49 16.77 -12.37
C CYS A 409 -23.43 15.44 -11.59
N MET A 410 -22.95 15.46 -10.36
CA MET A 410 -22.80 14.32 -9.42
C MET A 410 -21.92 13.16 -9.94
N GLY A 411 -21.16 13.35 -11.01
CA GLY A 411 -20.21 12.34 -11.50
C GLY A 411 -19.20 11.92 -10.43
N CYS A 412 -18.69 12.88 -9.65
CA CYS A 412 -17.72 12.63 -8.58
C CYS A 412 -18.28 11.77 -7.42
N THR A 413 -19.59 11.83 -7.15
CA THR A 413 -20.21 11.03 -6.08
C THR A 413 -20.33 9.56 -6.49
N SER A 414 -20.62 9.29 -7.78
CA SER A 414 -20.79 7.94 -8.31
C SER A 414 -19.47 7.15 -8.37
N VAL A 415 -18.34 7.85 -8.52
CA VAL A 415 -17.01 7.22 -8.62
C VAL A 415 -16.25 7.19 -7.30
N CYS A 416 -16.75 7.79 -6.21
CA CYS A 416 -16.05 7.83 -4.93
C CYS A 416 -16.06 6.46 -4.22
N PRO A 417 -14.93 5.73 -4.14
CA PRO A 417 -14.89 4.38 -3.57
C PRO A 417 -15.11 4.38 -2.05
N SER A 418 -14.66 5.44 -1.38
CA SER A 418 -14.76 5.58 0.08
C SER A 418 -16.06 6.26 0.55
N LYS A 419 -16.95 6.62 -0.38
CA LYS A 419 -18.20 7.34 -0.09
C LYS A 419 -17.97 8.63 0.71
N ALA A 420 -16.88 9.33 0.42
CA ALA A 420 -16.60 10.65 0.98
C ALA A 420 -17.49 11.73 0.37
N LEU A 421 -18.06 11.49 -0.81
CA LEU A 421 -18.95 12.39 -1.53
C LEU A 421 -20.35 11.80 -1.64
N SER A 422 -21.36 12.62 -1.42
CA SER A 422 -22.77 12.28 -1.62
C SER A 422 -23.54 13.43 -2.27
N ALA A 423 -24.65 13.09 -2.91
CA ALA A 423 -25.61 14.06 -3.43
C ALA A 423 -26.66 14.35 -2.37
N GLY A 424 -27.10 15.60 -2.25
CA GLY A 424 -28.23 15.95 -1.40
C GLY A 424 -29.56 15.45 -1.97
N ASN A 425 -30.54 15.24 -1.10
CA ASN A 425 -31.81 14.61 -1.47
C ASN A 425 -32.85 15.60 -2.06
N GLU A 426 -32.98 16.81 -1.52
CA GLU A 426 -34.06 17.75 -1.86
C GLU A 426 -33.56 18.88 -2.76
N ILE A 427 -32.37 19.40 -2.48
CA ILE A 427 -31.76 20.49 -3.25
C ILE A 427 -30.50 19.92 -3.90
N PRO A 428 -30.18 20.26 -5.15
CA PRO A 428 -28.93 19.88 -5.80
C PRO A 428 -27.75 20.43 -4.99
N LYS A 429 -27.08 19.57 -4.25
CA LYS A 429 -25.89 19.91 -3.45
C LYS A 429 -24.90 18.76 -3.41
N LEU A 430 -23.64 19.11 -3.38
CA LEU A 430 -22.51 18.20 -3.21
C LEU A 430 -22.09 18.20 -1.74
N GLU A 431 -22.30 17.09 -1.07
CA GLU A 431 -21.94 16.87 0.33
C GLU A 431 -20.63 16.11 0.45
N PHE A 432 -19.86 16.40 1.49
CA PHE A 432 -18.54 15.82 1.72
C PHE A 432 -18.34 15.43 3.19
N TYR A 433 -17.76 14.24 3.39
CA TYR A 433 -17.37 13.69 4.67
C TYR A 433 -15.84 13.50 4.68
N GLU A 434 -15.11 14.43 5.32
CA GLU A 434 -13.64 14.46 5.31
C GLU A 434 -13.03 13.18 5.90
N ILE A 435 -13.65 12.60 6.92
CA ILE A 435 -13.18 11.36 7.56
C ILE A 435 -13.06 10.18 6.57
N ASN A 436 -13.89 10.16 5.53
CA ASN A 436 -13.91 9.09 4.54
C ASN A 436 -12.94 9.35 3.37
N CYS A 437 -12.48 10.59 3.18
CA CYS A 437 -11.63 10.93 2.04
C CYS A 437 -10.23 10.32 2.20
N VAL A 438 -9.80 9.57 1.18
CA VAL A 438 -8.48 8.91 1.13
C VAL A 438 -7.52 9.55 0.12
N GLN A 439 -7.87 10.74 -0.40
CA GLN A 439 -7.06 11.51 -1.34
C GLN A 439 -6.65 10.73 -2.62
N CYS A 440 -7.49 9.79 -3.09
CA CYS A 440 -7.17 8.94 -4.25
C CYS A 440 -7.24 9.65 -5.62
N GLY A 441 -7.83 10.82 -5.71
CA GLY A 441 -7.88 11.63 -6.93
C GLY A 441 -8.95 11.25 -7.96
N ILE A 442 -9.64 10.11 -7.84
CA ILE A 442 -10.64 9.66 -8.83
C ILE A 442 -11.72 10.71 -9.12
N CYS A 443 -12.23 11.39 -8.08
CA CYS A 443 -13.24 12.45 -8.24
C CYS A 443 -12.75 13.65 -9.06
N ALA A 444 -11.46 14.00 -8.93
CA ALA A 444 -10.84 15.08 -9.70
C ALA A 444 -10.65 14.66 -11.17
N ALA A 445 -10.19 13.43 -11.40
CA ALA A 445 -10.03 12.87 -12.75
C ALA A 445 -11.38 12.66 -13.46
N ALA A 446 -12.43 12.33 -12.71
CA ALA A 446 -13.79 12.14 -13.22
C ALA A 446 -14.54 13.46 -13.53
N CYS A 447 -14.05 14.60 -13.04
CA CYS A 447 -14.75 15.86 -13.17
C CYS A 447 -14.62 16.44 -14.58
N PRO A 448 -15.70 16.49 -15.40
CA PRO A 448 -15.62 17.00 -16.78
C PRO A 448 -15.35 18.50 -16.86
N GLU A 449 -15.54 19.21 -15.75
CA GLU A 449 -15.34 20.66 -15.65
C GLU A 449 -14.03 21.00 -14.91
N HIS A 450 -13.23 19.99 -14.49
CA HIS A 450 -11.98 20.16 -13.74
C HIS A 450 -12.13 21.05 -12.48
N ALA A 451 -13.32 21.00 -11.85
CA ALA A 451 -13.67 21.85 -10.73
C ALA A 451 -13.13 21.37 -9.37
N ILE A 452 -12.42 20.21 -9.30
CA ILE A 452 -12.04 19.58 -8.05
C ILE A 452 -10.53 19.59 -7.91
N GLN A 453 -10.04 20.04 -6.74
CA GLN A 453 -8.63 19.99 -6.33
C GLN A 453 -8.51 19.26 -5.00
N LEU A 454 -7.43 18.47 -4.84
CA LEU A 454 -7.10 17.78 -3.59
C LEU A 454 -6.33 18.71 -2.66
N GLU A 455 -6.63 18.63 -1.36
CA GLU A 455 -5.92 19.37 -0.30
C GLU A 455 -5.55 18.39 0.82
N PRO A 456 -4.29 17.88 0.85
CA PRO A 456 -3.82 17.02 1.93
C PRO A 456 -3.77 17.78 3.25
N ARG A 457 -4.57 17.32 4.23
CA ARG A 457 -4.66 17.91 5.56
C ARG A 457 -5.33 16.96 6.54
N LEU A 458 -5.25 17.25 7.82
CA LEU A 458 -6.00 16.56 8.87
C LEU A 458 -6.73 17.60 9.76
N VAL A 459 -8.02 17.45 9.89
CA VAL A 459 -8.80 18.11 10.95
C VAL A 459 -8.58 17.30 12.24
N ALA A 460 -7.98 17.90 13.26
CA ALA A 460 -7.57 17.19 14.46
C ALA A 460 -8.78 16.72 15.29
N ASP A 461 -9.82 17.54 15.39
CA ASP A 461 -11.05 17.21 16.12
C ASP A 461 -11.87 16.14 15.37
N ALA A 462 -12.21 15.06 16.07
CA ALA A 462 -12.91 13.91 15.50
C ALA A 462 -14.37 14.21 15.12
N GLU A 463 -15.06 15.10 15.84
CA GLU A 463 -16.46 15.45 15.56
C GLU A 463 -16.52 16.34 14.31
N GLN A 464 -15.65 17.34 14.22
CA GLN A 464 -15.55 18.19 13.03
C GLN A 464 -15.16 17.37 11.80
N ARG A 465 -14.23 16.43 11.91
CA ARG A 465 -13.81 15.54 10.82
C ARG A 465 -14.94 14.62 10.33
N ARG A 466 -15.89 14.24 11.21
CA ARG A 466 -17.08 13.45 10.87
C ARG A 466 -18.23 14.29 10.34
N ALA A 467 -18.21 15.59 10.59
CA ALA A 467 -19.29 16.46 10.18
C ALA A 467 -19.42 16.49 8.64
N MET A 468 -20.66 16.50 8.17
CA MET A 468 -20.95 16.70 6.76
C MET A 468 -20.76 18.18 6.40
N VAL A 469 -20.05 18.43 5.30
CA VAL A 469 -19.81 19.77 4.76
C VAL A 469 -20.45 19.88 3.38
N VAL A 470 -21.22 20.93 3.14
CA VAL A 470 -21.73 21.25 1.78
C VAL A 470 -20.60 21.97 1.02
N LEU A 471 -20.15 21.38 -0.08
CA LEU A 471 -19.10 21.95 -0.94
C LEU A 471 -19.65 22.90 -1.99
N HIS A 472 -20.83 22.60 -2.53
CA HIS A 472 -21.53 23.41 -3.50
C HIS A 472 -23.03 23.06 -3.48
N GLU A 473 -23.90 24.07 -3.64
CA GLU A 473 -25.35 23.89 -3.77
C GLU A 473 -25.94 24.94 -4.73
N GLU A 474 -27.00 24.58 -5.42
CA GLU A 474 -27.75 25.44 -6.30
C GLU A 474 -29.27 25.21 -6.16
N GLU A 475 -30.06 26.22 -6.47
CA GLU A 475 -31.51 26.04 -6.64
C GLU A 475 -31.80 25.15 -7.86
N PRO A 476 -32.78 24.24 -7.76
CA PRO A 476 -33.15 23.38 -8.86
C PRO A 476 -33.71 24.18 -10.04
N PHE A 477 -33.29 23.82 -11.25
CA PHE A 477 -33.86 24.34 -12.48
C PHE A 477 -35.18 23.64 -12.79
N CYS A 478 -36.23 24.42 -12.98
CA CYS A 478 -37.57 23.91 -13.27
C CYS A 478 -37.84 23.83 -14.78
N CYS A 479 -38.49 22.74 -15.21
CA CYS A 479 -38.91 22.53 -16.58
C CYS A 479 -39.78 23.70 -17.07
N ILE A 480 -39.44 24.32 -18.19
CA ILE A 480 -40.15 25.45 -18.77
C ILE A 480 -41.59 25.12 -19.20
N ARG A 481 -41.94 23.82 -19.31
CA ARG A 481 -43.28 23.37 -19.74
C ARG A 481 -44.17 22.94 -18.58
N CYS A 482 -43.66 22.17 -17.61
CA CYS A 482 -44.49 21.60 -16.53
C CYS A 482 -44.09 22.06 -15.12
N GLY A 483 -43.01 22.83 -14.96
CA GLY A 483 -42.54 23.33 -13.67
C GLY A 483 -41.84 22.29 -12.79
N LYS A 484 -41.70 21.04 -13.22
CA LYS A 484 -40.97 19.99 -12.47
C LYS A 484 -39.49 20.34 -12.34
N ALA A 485 -38.94 20.34 -11.14
CA ALA A 485 -37.50 20.44 -10.90
C ALA A 485 -36.79 19.21 -11.47
N PHE A 486 -35.70 19.37 -12.27
CA PHE A 486 -35.05 18.24 -12.93
C PHE A 486 -33.55 18.40 -13.18
N ALA A 487 -32.97 19.58 -13.06
CA ALA A 487 -31.55 19.87 -13.32
C ALA A 487 -31.08 21.02 -12.44
N THR A 488 -29.85 21.50 -12.65
CA THR A 488 -29.32 22.75 -12.11
C THR A 488 -29.24 23.82 -13.21
N ARG A 489 -29.23 25.10 -12.84
CA ARG A 489 -29.07 26.18 -13.81
C ARG A 489 -27.71 26.08 -14.50
N SER A 490 -26.65 25.80 -13.76
CA SER A 490 -25.31 25.66 -14.29
C SER A 490 -25.18 24.51 -15.30
N ILE A 491 -25.85 23.35 -15.09
CA ILE A 491 -25.92 22.28 -16.10
C ILE A 491 -26.59 22.78 -17.39
N ILE A 492 -27.74 23.42 -17.29
CA ILE A 492 -28.48 23.88 -18.47
C ILE A 492 -27.67 24.94 -19.24
N ASP A 493 -27.08 25.90 -18.54
CA ASP A 493 -26.25 26.95 -19.15
C ASP A 493 -25.00 26.37 -19.82
N ASN A 494 -24.35 25.41 -19.18
CA ASN A 494 -23.15 24.71 -19.72
C ASN A 494 -23.51 23.88 -20.96
N MET A 495 -24.59 23.08 -20.89
CA MET A 495 -25.06 22.29 -22.04
C MET A 495 -25.43 23.21 -23.20
N THR A 496 -26.12 24.31 -22.96
CA THR A 496 -26.50 25.27 -23.99
C THR A 496 -25.28 25.88 -24.64
N LYS A 497 -24.27 26.29 -23.88
CA LYS A 497 -23.00 26.82 -24.40
C LYS A 497 -22.23 25.77 -25.25
N LYS A 498 -22.09 24.53 -24.74
CA LYS A 498 -21.37 23.47 -25.44
C LYS A 498 -22.06 23.01 -26.72
N LEU A 499 -23.39 23.10 -26.79
CA LEU A 499 -24.20 22.64 -27.93
C LEU A 499 -24.57 23.76 -28.92
N ALA A 500 -24.33 25.04 -28.61
CA ALA A 500 -24.71 26.20 -29.43
C ALA A 500 -24.18 26.17 -30.88
N GLY A 501 -23.06 25.45 -31.14
CA GLY A 501 -22.51 25.29 -32.49
C GLY A 501 -22.84 23.96 -33.18
N HIS A 502 -23.57 23.07 -32.49
CA HIS A 502 -23.83 21.72 -33.02
C HIS A 502 -25.03 21.75 -33.98
N HIS A 503 -24.94 21.07 -35.14
CA HIS A 503 -25.97 21.09 -36.19
C HIS A 503 -27.39 20.70 -35.73
N MET A 504 -27.50 19.85 -34.69
CA MET A 504 -28.81 19.45 -34.14
C MET A 504 -29.46 20.51 -33.22
N PHE A 505 -28.73 21.55 -32.82
CA PHE A 505 -29.21 22.60 -31.88
C PHE A 505 -29.21 23.99 -32.51
N GLN A 506 -29.39 24.07 -33.84
CA GLN A 506 -29.45 25.34 -34.57
C GLN A 506 -30.80 26.06 -34.45
N SER A 507 -31.89 25.36 -34.11
CA SER A 507 -33.20 25.97 -33.92
C SER A 507 -33.41 26.35 -32.45
N GLU A 508 -34.12 27.47 -32.23
CA GLU A 508 -34.49 27.92 -30.89
C GLU A 508 -35.26 26.86 -30.11
N ARG A 509 -36.16 26.12 -30.79
CA ARG A 509 -36.91 25.00 -30.20
C ARG A 509 -36.03 23.87 -29.75
N ALA A 510 -34.98 23.53 -30.49
CA ALA A 510 -34.02 22.51 -30.10
C ALA A 510 -33.25 22.91 -28.82
N ILE A 511 -32.90 24.19 -28.67
CA ILE A 511 -32.28 24.74 -27.46
C ILE A 511 -33.27 24.71 -26.29
N GLN A 512 -34.55 25.12 -26.50
CA GLN A 512 -35.57 25.07 -25.46
C GLN A 512 -35.82 23.66 -24.94
N ARG A 513 -35.61 22.60 -25.73
CA ARG A 513 -35.70 21.22 -25.28
C ARG A 513 -34.67 20.87 -24.20
N LEU A 514 -33.52 21.53 -24.16
CA LEU A 514 -32.55 21.38 -23.08
C LEU A 514 -33.10 21.86 -21.74
N MET A 515 -34.03 22.79 -21.77
CA MET A 515 -34.71 23.38 -20.60
C MET A 515 -35.99 22.63 -20.18
N MET A 516 -36.27 21.46 -20.79
CA MET A 516 -37.42 20.61 -20.47
C MET A 516 -36.97 19.34 -19.74
N CYS A 517 -37.79 18.87 -18.79
CA CYS A 517 -37.58 17.55 -18.18
C CYS A 517 -37.73 16.43 -19.24
N GLU A 518 -37.29 15.24 -18.91
CA GLU A 518 -37.29 14.08 -19.82
C GLU A 518 -38.66 13.83 -20.46
N ASP A 519 -39.74 13.82 -19.66
CA ASP A 519 -41.11 13.59 -20.13
C ASP A 519 -41.56 14.68 -21.12
N CYS A 520 -41.36 15.94 -20.77
CA CYS A 520 -41.76 17.07 -21.62
C CYS A 520 -40.93 17.14 -22.91
N ARG A 521 -39.64 16.75 -22.85
CA ARG A 521 -38.75 16.70 -24.01
C ARG A 521 -39.19 15.64 -25.01
N VAL A 522 -39.54 14.45 -24.55
CA VAL A 522 -40.05 13.37 -25.41
C VAL A 522 -41.37 13.79 -26.08
N ILE A 523 -42.31 14.39 -25.31
CA ILE A 523 -43.56 14.85 -25.87
C ILE A 523 -43.34 15.94 -26.93
N ASP A 524 -42.41 16.87 -26.69
CA ASP A 524 -42.12 17.95 -27.63
C ASP A 524 -41.46 17.45 -28.91
N VAL A 525 -40.57 16.44 -28.83
CA VAL A 525 -39.96 15.79 -30.00
C VAL A 525 -41.03 15.08 -30.84
N VAL A 526 -41.95 14.33 -30.22
CA VAL A 526 -43.04 13.64 -30.94
C VAL A 526 -44.02 14.62 -31.60
N GLN A 527 -44.22 15.79 -30.99
CA GLN A 527 -45.10 16.86 -31.54
C GLN A 527 -44.39 17.71 -32.61
N ASP A 528 -43.12 17.56 -32.81
CA ASP A 528 -42.32 18.29 -33.80
C ASP A 528 -42.17 17.47 -35.09
N GLN A 529 -43.05 17.77 -36.07
CA GLN A 529 -43.05 17.06 -37.35
C GLN A 529 -41.74 17.24 -38.14
N ASP A 530 -41.00 18.33 -37.94
CA ASP A 530 -39.72 18.59 -38.60
C ASP A 530 -38.55 17.79 -37.97
N ALA A 531 -38.60 17.56 -36.66
CA ALA A 531 -37.60 16.72 -35.98
C ALA A 531 -37.70 15.25 -36.40
N MET A 532 -38.88 14.76 -36.75
CA MET A 532 -39.06 13.36 -37.20
C MET A 532 -38.60 13.13 -38.66
N ARG A 533 -38.33 14.19 -39.43
CA ARG A 533 -37.83 14.09 -40.83
C ARG A 533 -36.30 14.12 -40.94
N THR A 534 -35.61 14.50 -39.88
CA THR A 534 -34.15 14.64 -39.82
C THR A 534 -33.45 13.57 -38.98
N ALA A 535 -34.18 12.67 -38.34
CA ALA A 535 -33.69 11.45 -37.64
C ALA A 535 -33.77 10.26 -38.58
#